data_1ce53f6ee02e4f969dad05f45386e996
#
_entry.id   1ce53f6ee02e4f969dad05f45386e996
#
_cell.length_a   1.000
_cell.length_b   1.000
_cell.length_c   1.000
_cell.angle_alpha   90.00
_cell.angle_beta   90.00
_cell.angle_gamma   90.00
#
_symmetry.space_group_name_H-M   'P 1'
#
loop_
_entity.id
_entity.type
_entity.pdbx_description
1 polymer ?
#
loop_
_entity_poly.entity_id
_entity_poly.type
_entity_poly.pdbx_seq_one_letter_code
_entity_poly.pdbx_strand_id
1 'polypeptide(L)'
;MHYCWKKDIFTVPNLLSFLRLVLIPVYIRLYLNATTEKDHLLAAAVLGISCLSDAADGFIARKYNMTSRLGQLLDPLADKMTQLALTICLAFRYAAWIPVLVLIVVKESFQLIAAINSYRQGKILPGAMLAGKISTAVLFISLIILVILPHPPIWLLTSVGIINILFLTDSFITYIFAYYGKNNKLNDIHGES
;
A
#
# COMPACT_ATOMS: atom_id res chain seq x y z
N MET A 1 34.72 -3.08 -8.37
CA MET A 1 33.68 -2.05 -8.52
C MET A 1 33.36 -1.48 -7.15
N HIS A 2 33.86 -0.30 -6.82
CA HIS A 2 33.53 0.41 -5.58
C HIS A 2 32.09 0.91 -5.69
N TYR A 3 31.17 0.24 -5.04
CA TYR A 3 29.79 0.67 -4.92
C TYR A 3 29.73 1.95 -4.09
N CYS A 4 29.39 3.08 -4.71
CA CYS A 4 29.27 4.37 -4.06
C CYS A 4 27.88 4.47 -3.39
N TRP A 5 27.67 3.79 -2.27
CA TRP A 5 26.41 3.75 -1.50
C TRP A 5 25.83 5.15 -1.22
N LYS A 6 26.69 6.17 -1.06
CA LYS A 6 26.24 7.53 -0.77
C LYS A 6 25.51 8.20 -1.95
N LYS A 7 25.81 7.87 -3.20
CA LYS A 7 25.10 8.44 -4.37
C LYS A 7 23.72 7.84 -4.60
N ASP A 8 23.50 6.60 -4.17
CA ASP A 8 22.22 5.91 -4.34
C ASP A 8 21.19 6.27 -3.24
N ILE A 9 21.64 6.73 -2.07
CA ILE A 9 20.77 7.06 -0.94
C ILE A 9 20.12 8.44 -1.10
N PHE A 10 20.87 9.45 -1.56
CA PHE A 10 20.42 10.84 -1.67
C PHE A 10 19.97 11.19 -3.10
N THR A 11 19.04 10.42 -3.64
CA THR A 11 18.34 10.82 -4.88
C THR A 11 17.07 11.58 -4.53
N VAL A 12 16.64 12.50 -5.39
CA VAL A 12 15.42 13.28 -5.19
C VAL A 12 14.20 12.38 -4.96
N PRO A 13 13.99 11.28 -5.74
CA PRO A 13 12.91 10.32 -5.48
C PRO A 13 12.98 9.71 -4.07
N ASN A 14 14.15 9.24 -3.63
CA ASN A 14 14.28 8.65 -2.29
C ASN A 14 13.94 9.63 -1.16
N LEU A 15 14.31 10.91 -1.34
CA LEU A 15 13.98 11.96 -0.36
C LEU A 15 12.47 12.19 -0.28
N LEU A 16 11.77 12.16 -1.41
CA LEU A 16 10.31 12.30 -1.46
C LEU A 16 9.59 11.10 -0.85
N SER A 17 10.06 9.86 -1.10
CA SER A 17 9.53 8.66 -0.45
C SER A 17 9.77 8.69 1.07
N PHE A 18 10.93 9.19 1.52
CA PHE A 18 11.22 9.38 2.95
C PHE A 18 10.34 10.47 3.57
N LEU A 19 10.13 11.59 2.88
CA LEU A 19 9.21 12.64 3.30
C LEU A 19 7.80 12.08 3.53
N ARG A 20 7.32 11.22 2.65
CA ARG A 20 6.02 10.56 2.78
C ARG A 20 5.95 9.73 4.07
N LEU A 21 6.98 8.94 4.39
CA LEU A 21 7.05 8.18 5.64
C LEU A 21 7.00 9.07 6.88
N VAL A 22 7.61 10.25 6.84
CA VAL A 22 7.56 11.24 7.92
C VAL A 22 6.18 11.91 8.01
N LEU A 23 5.50 12.12 6.89
CA LEU A 23 4.16 12.71 6.86
C LEU A 23 3.08 11.78 7.41
N ILE A 24 3.27 10.44 7.39
CA ILE A 24 2.32 9.47 7.94
C ILE A 24 1.98 9.76 9.41
N PRO A 25 2.93 9.81 10.36
CA PRO A 25 2.61 10.07 11.76
C PRO A 25 2.01 11.47 11.98
N VAL A 26 2.43 12.47 11.18
CA VAL A 26 1.84 13.81 11.22
C VAL A 26 0.37 13.75 10.82
N TYR A 27 0.05 13.06 9.72
CA TYR A 27 -1.32 12.84 9.26
C TYR A 27 -2.17 12.13 10.31
N ILE A 28 -1.69 11.00 10.88
CA ILE A 28 -2.40 10.24 11.91
C ILE A 28 -2.77 11.15 13.08
N ARG A 29 -1.81 11.93 13.57
CA ARG A 29 -2.03 12.85 14.69
C ARG A 29 -3.07 13.93 14.36
N LEU A 30 -2.98 14.53 13.17
CA LEU A 30 -3.92 15.56 12.74
C LEU A 30 -5.33 14.98 12.58
N TYR A 31 -5.46 13.84 11.91
CA TYR A 31 -6.76 13.23 11.61
C TYR A 31 -7.48 12.73 12.87
N LEU A 32 -6.77 12.07 13.80
CA LEU A 32 -7.37 11.53 15.02
C LEU A 32 -7.78 12.64 16.01
N ASN A 33 -7.07 13.78 16.01
CA ASN A 33 -7.39 14.93 16.85
C ASN A 33 -8.31 15.95 16.16
N ALA A 34 -8.72 15.71 14.91
CA ALA A 34 -9.56 16.62 14.16
C ALA A 34 -10.97 16.68 14.77
N THR A 35 -11.36 17.87 15.27
CA THR A 35 -12.67 18.16 15.86
C THR A 35 -13.48 19.14 15.02
N THR A 36 -12.80 19.98 14.24
CA THR A 36 -13.43 20.99 13.37
C THR A 36 -13.25 20.64 11.91
N GLU A 37 -14.08 21.23 11.04
CA GLU A 37 -13.91 21.07 9.58
C GLU A 37 -12.54 21.55 9.09
N LYS A 38 -11.99 22.60 9.74
CA LYS A 38 -10.65 23.11 9.43
C LYS A 38 -9.55 22.10 9.73
N ASP A 39 -9.69 21.35 10.85
CA ASP A 39 -8.72 20.31 11.21
C ASP A 39 -8.74 19.16 10.19
N HIS A 40 -9.95 18.78 9.73
CA HIS A 40 -10.10 17.78 8.67
C HIS A 40 -9.49 18.24 7.35
N LEU A 41 -9.71 19.50 6.98
CA LEU A 41 -9.11 20.08 5.78
C LEU A 41 -7.58 20.09 5.88
N LEU A 42 -7.03 20.39 7.06
CA LEU A 42 -5.59 20.34 7.30
C LEU A 42 -5.03 18.93 7.14
N ALA A 43 -5.70 17.92 7.72
CA ALA A 43 -5.31 16.52 7.54
C ALA A 43 -5.38 16.10 6.06
N ALA A 44 -6.45 16.48 5.35
CA ALA A 44 -6.60 16.22 3.93
C ALA A 44 -5.51 16.92 3.08
N ALA A 45 -5.12 18.14 3.45
CA ALA A 45 -4.02 18.86 2.79
C ALA A 45 -2.68 18.13 2.95
N VAL A 46 -2.37 17.64 4.15
CA VAL A 46 -1.15 16.85 4.41
C VAL A 46 -1.15 15.56 3.59
N LEU A 47 -2.30 14.87 3.50
CA LEU A 47 -2.45 13.70 2.65
C LEU A 47 -2.28 14.06 1.17
N GLY A 48 -2.87 15.16 0.71
CA GLY A 48 -2.72 15.67 -0.65
C GLY A 48 -1.25 15.94 -1.01
N ILE A 49 -0.50 16.58 -0.12
CA ILE A 49 0.95 16.81 -0.29
C ILE A 49 1.69 15.47 -0.38
N SER A 50 1.34 14.51 0.45
CA SER A 50 1.92 13.16 0.42
C SER A 50 1.67 12.45 -0.94
N CYS A 51 0.43 12.50 -1.45
CA CYS A 51 0.07 11.92 -2.75
C CYS A 51 0.74 12.65 -3.93
N LEU A 52 0.83 13.98 -3.88
CA LEU A 52 1.53 14.78 -4.89
C LEU A 52 3.04 14.48 -4.90
N SER A 53 3.64 14.29 -3.73
CA SER A 53 5.05 13.88 -3.61
C SER A 53 5.30 12.55 -4.30
N ASP A 54 4.40 11.58 -4.14
CA ASP A 54 4.44 10.26 -4.81
C ASP A 54 4.36 10.38 -6.33
N ALA A 55 3.41 11.17 -6.83
CA ALA A 55 3.29 11.40 -8.27
C ALA A 55 4.52 12.10 -8.84
N ALA A 56 5.12 13.03 -8.07
CA ALA A 56 6.30 13.78 -8.47
C ALA A 56 7.56 12.89 -8.49
N ASP A 57 7.78 12.04 -7.47
CA ASP A 57 8.95 11.16 -7.43
C ASP A 57 8.92 10.12 -8.54
N GLY A 58 7.77 9.50 -8.79
CA GLY A 58 7.58 8.57 -9.90
C GLY A 58 7.77 9.22 -11.29
N PHE A 59 7.37 10.48 -11.45
CA PHE A 59 7.60 11.23 -12.69
C PHE A 59 9.08 11.57 -12.87
N ILE A 60 9.73 12.09 -11.82
CA ILE A 60 11.15 12.48 -11.82
C ILE A 60 12.04 11.25 -12.06
N ALA A 61 11.79 10.14 -11.34
CA ALA A 61 12.53 8.89 -11.48
C ALA A 61 12.52 8.37 -12.92
N ARG A 62 11.36 8.41 -13.57
CA ARG A 62 11.21 7.96 -14.98
C ARG A 62 11.85 8.93 -15.96
N LYS A 63 11.66 10.25 -15.78
CA LYS A 63 12.17 11.26 -16.72
C LYS A 63 13.70 11.38 -16.72
N TYR A 64 14.32 11.21 -15.54
CA TYR A 64 15.76 11.39 -15.38
C TYR A 64 16.54 10.07 -15.20
N ASN A 65 15.89 8.91 -15.36
CA ASN A 65 16.50 7.59 -15.15
C ASN A 65 17.22 7.47 -13.79
N MET A 66 16.69 8.14 -12.76
CA MET A 66 17.23 8.16 -11.39
C MET A 66 16.60 7.06 -10.53
N THR A 67 16.54 5.83 -11.03
CA THR A 67 16.03 4.70 -10.27
C THR A 67 17.13 4.12 -9.39
N SER A 68 17.04 4.30 -8.08
CA SER A 68 17.91 3.64 -7.13
C SER A 68 17.32 2.31 -6.65
N ARG A 69 18.15 1.35 -6.26
CA ARG A 69 17.69 0.07 -5.66
C ARG A 69 16.93 0.31 -4.34
N LEU A 70 17.36 1.32 -3.57
CA LEU A 70 16.67 1.74 -2.35
C LEU A 70 15.30 2.35 -2.64
N GLY A 71 15.15 3.22 -3.64
CA GLY A 71 13.87 3.78 -4.05
C GLY A 71 12.87 2.71 -4.45
N GLN A 72 13.29 1.73 -5.26
CA GLN A 72 12.44 0.62 -5.66
C GLN A 72 11.87 -0.21 -4.49
N LEU A 73 12.52 -0.17 -3.32
CA LEU A 73 12.02 -0.81 -2.10
C LEU A 73 11.23 0.16 -1.22
N LEU A 74 11.68 1.43 -1.12
CA LEU A 74 11.05 2.44 -0.28
C LEU A 74 9.68 2.86 -0.80
N ASP A 75 9.50 2.98 -2.13
CA ASP A 75 8.25 3.41 -2.73
C ASP A 75 7.09 2.45 -2.41
N PRO A 76 7.17 1.12 -2.70
CA PRO A 76 6.10 0.19 -2.33
C PRO A 76 5.88 0.10 -0.82
N LEU A 77 6.94 0.29 -0.01
CA LEU A 77 6.82 0.28 1.44
C LEU A 77 6.06 1.51 1.93
N ALA A 78 6.41 2.70 1.45
CA ALA A 78 5.75 3.94 1.81
C ALA A 78 4.26 3.92 1.40
N ASP A 79 3.93 3.39 0.22
CA ASP A 79 2.55 3.23 -0.24
C ASP A 79 1.73 2.34 0.68
N LYS A 80 2.26 1.15 1.02
CA LYS A 80 1.59 0.22 1.93
C LYS A 80 1.43 0.78 3.33
N MET A 81 2.44 1.48 3.85
CA MET A 81 2.38 2.15 5.15
C MET A 81 1.34 3.27 5.14
N THR A 82 1.25 4.06 4.07
CA THR A 82 0.22 5.10 3.92
C THR A 82 -1.18 4.49 3.91
N GLN A 83 -1.42 3.46 3.11
CA GLN A 83 -2.73 2.78 3.06
C GLN A 83 -3.12 2.19 4.42
N LEU A 84 -2.18 1.54 5.10
CA LEU A 84 -2.41 0.97 6.43
C LEU A 84 -2.74 2.07 7.44
N ALA A 85 -1.98 3.16 7.45
CA ALA A 85 -2.20 4.30 8.35
C ALA A 85 -3.58 4.94 8.14
N LEU A 86 -3.98 5.18 6.88
CA LEU A 86 -5.30 5.71 6.54
C LEU A 86 -6.42 4.78 6.98
N THR A 87 -6.27 3.47 6.74
CA THR A 87 -7.26 2.47 7.13
C THR A 87 -7.37 2.36 8.66
N ILE A 88 -6.26 2.42 9.38
CA ILE A 88 -6.23 2.47 10.85
C ILE A 88 -7.00 3.69 11.35
N CYS A 89 -6.72 4.88 10.81
CA CYS A 89 -7.42 6.11 11.19
C CYS A 89 -8.93 6.01 10.98
N LEU A 90 -9.37 5.46 9.85
CA LEU A 90 -10.79 5.23 9.58
C LEU A 90 -11.40 4.18 10.51
N ALA A 91 -10.70 3.09 10.81
CA ALA A 91 -11.17 2.04 11.70
C ALA A 91 -11.30 2.54 13.15
N PHE A 92 -10.40 3.41 13.62
CA PHE A 92 -10.52 4.06 14.94
C PHE A 92 -11.71 5.02 15.02
N ARG A 93 -12.02 5.71 13.93
CA ARG A 93 -13.12 6.66 13.89
C ARG A 93 -14.47 6.00 13.58
N TYR A 94 -14.46 4.97 12.74
CA TYR A 94 -15.66 4.27 12.25
C TYR A 94 -15.45 2.75 12.35
N ALA A 95 -16.10 2.13 13.33
CA ALA A 95 -15.99 0.68 13.59
C ALA A 95 -16.36 -0.19 12.37
N ALA A 96 -17.17 0.33 11.45
CA ALA A 96 -17.52 -0.33 10.19
C ALA A 96 -16.30 -0.64 9.29
N TRP A 97 -15.15 0.03 9.51
CA TRP A 97 -13.91 -0.17 8.76
C TRP A 97 -12.93 -1.17 9.38
N ILE A 98 -13.22 -1.68 10.60
CA ILE A 98 -12.41 -2.72 11.25
C ILE A 98 -12.28 -3.98 10.37
N PRO A 99 -13.34 -4.51 9.71
CA PRO A 99 -13.20 -5.68 8.84
C PRO A 99 -12.25 -5.43 7.65
N VAL A 100 -12.28 -4.23 7.07
CA VAL A 100 -11.36 -3.84 5.98
C VAL A 100 -9.92 -3.84 6.49
N LEU A 101 -9.67 -3.25 7.67
CA LEU A 101 -8.34 -3.23 8.30
C LEU A 101 -7.81 -4.65 8.55
N VAL A 102 -8.63 -5.52 9.13
CA VAL A 102 -8.25 -6.92 9.41
C VAL A 102 -7.88 -7.64 8.10
N LEU A 103 -8.71 -7.48 7.07
CA LEU A 103 -8.49 -8.13 5.78
C LEU A 103 -7.20 -7.64 5.08
N ILE A 104 -6.90 -6.33 5.15
CA ILE A 104 -5.64 -5.79 4.63
C ILE A 104 -4.46 -6.40 5.37
N VAL A 105 -4.47 -6.40 6.71
CA VAL A 105 -3.37 -6.94 7.51
C VAL A 105 -3.15 -8.42 7.20
N VAL A 106 -4.20 -9.22 7.13
CA VAL A 106 -4.11 -10.65 6.81
C VAL A 106 -3.53 -10.86 5.40
N LYS A 107 -4.06 -10.13 4.41
CA LYS A 107 -3.61 -10.22 3.02
C LYS A 107 -2.13 -9.83 2.89
N GLU A 108 -1.72 -8.68 3.43
CA GLU A 108 -0.35 -8.19 3.32
C GLU A 108 0.63 -9.10 4.07
N SER A 109 0.24 -9.61 5.25
CA SER A 109 1.05 -10.59 6.01
C SER A 109 1.25 -11.89 5.23
N PHE A 110 0.19 -12.41 4.61
CA PHE A 110 0.29 -13.61 3.77
C PHE A 110 1.21 -13.37 2.56
N GLN A 111 1.07 -12.24 1.87
CA GLN A 111 1.92 -11.89 0.74
C GLN A 111 3.39 -11.78 1.14
N LEU A 112 3.68 -11.19 2.29
CA LEU A 112 5.04 -11.07 2.81
C LEU A 112 5.65 -12.44 3.13
N ILE A 113 4.90 -13.31 3.83
CA ILE A 113 5.33 -14.67 4.15
C ILE A 113 5.57 -15.48 2.87
N ALA A 114 4.64 -15.42 1.92
CA ALA A 114 4.77 -16.09 0.63
C ALA A 114 5.99 -15.58 -0.15
N ALA A 115 6.28 -14.27 -0.11
CA ALA A 115 7.45 -13.67 -0.74
C ALA A 115 8.74 -14.19 -0.13
N ILE A 116 8.84 -14.22 1.21
CA ILE A 116 10.03 -14.71 1.92
C ILE A 116 10.27 -16.19 1.63
N ASN A 117 9.21 -17.01 1.65
CA ASN A 117 9.31 -18.45 1.40
C ASN A 117 9.74 -18.74 -0.05
N SER A 118 9.18 -18.00 -1.03
CA SER A 118 9.58 -18.15 -2.43
C SER A 118 11.03 -17.73 -2.66
N TYR A 119 11.46 -16.62 -2.04
CA TYR A 119 12.84 -16.17 -2.11
C TYR A 119 13.83 -17.21 -1.55
N ARG A 120 13.50 -17.80 -0.38
CA ARG A 120 14.32 -18.87 0.23
C ARG A 120 14.42 -20.13 -0.63
N GLN A 121 13.38 -20.41 -1.42
CA GLN A 121 13.33 -21.56 -2.34
C GLN A 121 13.91 -21.24 -3.73
N GLY A 122 14.48 -20.04 -3.94
CA GLY A 122 14.98 -19.60 -5.26
C GLY A 122 13.90 -19.47 -6.33
N LYS A 123 12.61 -19.43 -5.94
CA LYS A 123 11.47 -19.34 -6.86
C LYS A 123 11.10 -17.89 -7.12
N ILE A 124 10.88 -17.54 -8.39
CA ILE A 124 10.37 -16.21 -8.75
C ILE A 124 8.86 -16.22 -8.52
N LEU A 125 8.39 -15.33 -7.62
CA LEU A 125 6.95 -15.11 -7.44
C LEU A 125 6.30 -14.60 -8.73
N PRO A 126 5.03 -14.96 -8.99
CA PRO A 126 4.28 -14.28 -10.03
C PRO A 126 4.23 -12.78 -9.69
N GLY A 127 4.61 -11.94 -10.66
CA GLY A 127 4.61 -10.48 -10.50
C GLY A 127 3.23 -9.95 -10.08
N ALA A 128 3.15 -8.66 -9.79
CA ALA A 128 1.92 -8.01 -9.34
C ALA A 128 0.74 -8.36 -10.27
N MET A 129 -0.20 -9.18 -9.75
CA MET A 129 -1.38 -9.61 -10.50
C MET A 129 -2.33 -8.43 -10.71
N LEU A 130 -3.06 -8.42 -11.83
CA LEU A 130 -4.02 -7.35 -12.14
C LEU A 130 -5.05 -7.16 -11.02
N ALA A 131 -5.56 -8.26 -10.44
CA ALA A 131 -6.49 -8.21 -9.30
C ALA A 131 -5.88 -7.47 -8.09
N GLY A 132 -4.58 -7.66 -7.80
CA GLY A 132 -3.87 -6.93 -6.76
C GLY A 132 -3.77 -5.44 -7.02
N LYS A 133 -3.46 -5.05 -8.26
CA LYS A 133 -3.37 -3.63 -8.66
C LYS A 133 -4.72 -2.94 -8.57
N ILE A 134 -5.79 -3.60 -9.05
CA ILE A 134 -7.15 -3.05 -9.01
C ILE A 134 -7.62 -2.88 -7.56
N SER A 135 -7.47 -3.91 -6.72
CA SER A 135 -7.90 -3.84 -5.32
C SER A 135 -7.17 -2.74 -4.54
N THR A 136 -5.87 -2.55 -4.79
CA THR A 136 -5.07 -1.49 -4.18
C THR A 136 -5.52 -0.10 -4.66
N ALA A 137 -5.80 0.07 -5.95
CA ALA A 137 -6.30 1.33 -6.50
C ALA A 137 -7.69 1.68 -5.94
N VAL A 138 -8.62 0.71 -5.91
CA VAL A 138 -9.96 0.89 -5.33
C VAL A 138 -9.87 1.29 -3.86
N LEU A 139 -9.04 0.60 -3.09
CA LEU A 139 -8.82 0.93 -1.68
C LEU A 139 -8.29 2.37 -1.53
N PHE A 140 -7.26 2.75 -2.29
CA PHE A 140 -6.63 4.06 -2.16
C PHE A 140 -7.58 5.20 -2.52
N ILE A 141 -8.35 5.05 -3.61
CA ILE A 141 -9.39 6.01 -4.00
C ILE A 141 -10.47 6.13 -2.91
N SER A 142 -10.91 4.99 -2.37
CA SER A 142 -11.90 4.95 -1.29
C SER A 142 -11.42 5.68 -0.04
N LEU A 143 -10.16 5.44 0.35
CA LEU A 143 -9.55 6.10 1.51
C LEU A 143 -9.46 7.61 1.32
N ILE A 144 -9.01 8.07 0.14
CA ILE A 144 -8.93 9.50 -0.18
C ILE A 144 -10.31 10.16 -0.07
N ILE A 145 -11.34 9.57 -0.68
CA ILE A 145 -12.71 10.11 -0.66
C ILE A 145 -13.21 10.24 0.78
N LEU A 146 -13.05 9.19 1.59
CA LEU A 146 -13.58 9.18 2.96
C LEU A 146 -12.79 10.08 3.91
N VAL A 147 -11.50 10.28 3.67
CA VAL A 147 -10.67 11.18 4.49
C VAL A 147 -10.97 12.65 4.22
N ILE A 148 -11.27 12.99 2.96
CA ILE A 148 -11.62 14.38 2.58
C ILE A 148 -12.98 14.78 3.16
N LEU A 149 -13.91 13.82 3.36
CA LEU A 149 -15.23 14.08 3.91
C LEU A 149 -15.17 14.16 5.45
N PRO A 150 -15.45 15.32 6.10
CA PRO A 150 -15.40 15.46 7.56
C PRO A 150 -16.40 14.54 8.27
N HIS A 151 -17.59 14.36 7.70
CA HIS A 151 -18.68 13.55 8.23
C HIS A 151 -19.31 12.69 7.12
N PRO A 152 -18.62 11.61 6.66
CA PRO A 152 -19.20 10.75 5.64
C PRO A 152 -20.47 10.07 6.19
N PRO A 153 -21.58 10.07 5.42
CA PRO A 153 -22.80 9.41 5.83
C PRO A 153 -22.58 7.89 5.97
N ILE A 154 -23.30 7.26 6.90
CA ILE A 154 -23.09 5.84 7.26
C ILE A 154 -23.30 4.91 6.07
N TRP A 155 -24.25 5.24 5.18
CA TRP A 155 -24.48 4.46 3.96
C TRP A 155 -23.27 4.46 3.01
N LEU A 156 -22.55 5.60 2.91
CA LEU A 156 -21.36 5.72 2.08
C LEU A 156 -20.20 4.90 2.70
N LEU A 157 -20.00 5.02 4.03
CA LEU A 157 -18.98 4.26 4.75
C LEU A 157 -19.17 2.76 4.59
N THR A 158 -20.40 2.27 4.75
CA THR A 158 -20.71 0.84 4.64
C THR A 158 -20.62 0.35 3.19
N SER A 159 -21.18 1.07 2.23
CA SER A 159 -21.11 0.67 0.81
C SER A 159 -19.68 0.61 0.29
N VAL A 160 -18.89 1.64 0.57
CA VAL A 160 -17.48 1.68 0.18
C VAL A 160 -16.67 0.61 0.91
N GLY A 161 -16.98 0.36 2.20
CA GLY A 161 -16.36 -0.73 2.97
C GLY A 161 -16.63 -2.10 2.36
N ILE A 162 -17.89 -2.39 1.97
CA ILE A 162 -18.27 -3.65 1.32
C ILE A 162 -17.55 -3.81 -0.03
N ILE A 163 -17.51 -2.77 -0.84
CA ILE A 163 -16.79 -2.79 -2.12
C ILE A 163 -15.32 -3.15 -1.90
N ASN A 164 -14.66 -2.52 -0.93
CA ASN A 164 -13.27 -2.82 -0.61
C ASN A 164 -13.07 -4.27 -0.13
N ILE A 165 -13.97 -4.79 0.72
CA ILE A 165 -13.92 -6.19 1.18
C ILE A 165 -14.01 -7.14 -0.02
N LEU A 166 -14.91 -6.91 -0.97
CA LEU A 166 -15.05 -7.75 -2.16
C LEU A 166 -13.76 -7.75 -3.01
N PHE A 167 -13.23 -6.58 -3.36
CA PHE A 167 -12.01 -6.49 -4.17
C PHE A 167 -10.76 -7.04 -3.45
N LEU A 168 -10.63 -6.80 -2.14
CA LEU A 168 -9.52 -7.33 -1.35
C LEU A 168 -9.59 -8.86 -1.22
N THR A 169 -10.80 -9.41 -1.03
CA THR A 169 -11.01 -10.87 -0.95
C THR A 169 -10.72 -11.53 -2.29
N ASP A 170 -11.22 -10.99 -3.40
CA ASP A 170 -10.91 -11.49 -4.75
C ASP A 170 -9.41 -11.49 -5.01
N SER A 171 -8.75 -10.36 -4.72
CA SER A 171 -7.29 -10.23 -4.83
C SER A 171 -6.55 -11.25 -3.96
N PHE A 172 -7.01 -11.48 -2.74
CA PHE A 172 -6.39 -12.43 -1.81
C PHE A 172 -6.53 -13.87 -2.29
N ILE A 173 -7.73 -14.26 -2.70
CA ILE A 173 -8.01 -15.59 -3.26
C ILE A 173 -7.16 -15.84 -4.51
N THR A 174 -7.14 -14.88 -5.44
CA THR A 174 -6.33 -14.97 -6.66
C THR A 174 -4.85 -15.16 -6.35
N TYR A 175 -4.34 -14.47 -5.31
CA TYR A 175 -2.95 -14.61 -4.91
C TYR A 175 -2.65 -15.98 -4.28
N ILE A 176 -3.57 -16.53 -3.47
CA ILE A 176 -3.46 -17.88 -2.89
C ILE A 176 -3.38 -18.92 -4.00
N PHE A 177 -4.30 -18.88 -4.98
CA PHE A 177 -4.31 -19.82 -6.11
C PHE A 177 -3.02 -19.73 -6.94
N ALA A 178 -2.52 -18.54 -7.20
CA ALA A 178 -1.26 -18.35 -7.92
C ALA A 178 -0.06 -18.91 -7.16
N TYR A 179 -0.04 -18.76 -5.84
CA TYR A 179 1.04 -19.24 -4.99
C TYR A 179 1.06 -20.79 -4.93
N TYR A 180 -0.09 -21.41 -4.64
CA TYR A 180 -0.19 -22.85 -4.52
C TYR A 180 -0.17 -23.57 -5.87
N GLY A 181 -0.82 -23.04 -6.90
CA GLY A 181 -0.83 -23.64 -8.25
C GLY A 181 0.55 -23.73 -8.89
N LYS A 182 1.44 -22.79 -8.58
CA LYS A 182 2.82 -22.82 -9.04
C LYS A 182 3.69 -23.81 -8.25
N ASN A 183 3.41 -23.99 -6.96
CA ASN A 183 4.12 -24.96 -6.14
C ASN A 183 3.83 -26.40 -6.57
N ASN A 184 2.57 -26.73 -6.95
CA ASN A 184 2.23 -28.05 -7.42
C ASN A 184 2.95 -28.41 -8.74
N LYS A 185 2.95 -27.50 -9.73
CA LYS A 185 3.65 -27.74 -11.01
C LYS A 185 5.16 -28.01 -10.87
N LEU A 186 5.80 -27.47 -9.86
CA LEU A 186 7.23 -27.68 -9.61
C LEU A 186 7.52 -28.99 -8.87
N ASN A 187 6.61 -29.45 -8.03
CA ASN A 187 6.71 -30.74 -7.36
C ASN A 187 6.52 -31.90 -8.34
N ASP A 188 5.63 -31.74 -9.34
CA ASP A 188 5.42 -32.73 -10.40
C ASP A 188 6.66 -32.92 -11.29
N ILE A 189 7.43 -31.85 -11.53
CA ILE A 189 8.68 -31.91 -12.33
C ILE A 189 9.86 -32.54 -11.56
N HIS A 190 9.89 -32.43 -10.23
CA HIS A 190 10.94 -33.01 -9.37
C HIS A 190 10.58 -34.39 -8.81
N GLY A 191 9.35 -34.84 -8.97
CA GLY A 191 8.91 -36.17 -8.52
C GLY A 191 9.08 -37.28 -9.59
N GLU A 192 9.45 -36.93 -10.82
CA GLU A 192 9.67 -37.86 -11.94
C GLU A 192 11.16 -38.14 -12.23
N SER A 193 12.07 -37.79 -11.31
CA SER A 193 13.52 -38.04 -11.48
C SER A 193 14.05 -39.05 -10.46
#